data_864b98707c8527ed60972e1c4186212f
#
_entry.id   864b98707c8527ed60972e1c4186212f
#
_cell.length_a   1.000
_cell.length_b   1.000
_cell.length_c   1.000
_cell.angle_alpha   90.00
_cell.angle_beta   90.00
_cell.angle_gamma   90.00
#
_symmetry.space_group_name_H-M   'P 1'
#
loop_
_entity.id
_entity.type
_entity.pdbx_description
1 polymer ?
#
loop_
_entity_poly.entity_id
_entity_poly.type
_entity_poly.pdbx_seq_one_letter_code
_entity_poly.pdbx_strand_id
1 'polypeptide(L)'
;MPIPLYARPRLRSPQDPNPFEKGRPRPPLRLFLDQPLMSGPVDGVGVFRGYPFTGGGSTGFPEPDAVLRSFLKHPEFETLFVADRLDDVGAVVFESSPPPDDDALPFQVKTPGGVNYTGFSSYGEALEEAAAMAATHHVEEAEARAGVLLYRAGNVLEADLTVTCREWLLAERGPRHLASVFSPAEALALMGLYLRWHELPVIVGGEAARWHPTAMRHSAAFTAMPAFERWNQAGRAWHDITGDLTLEKLNQTYLTRVARAFKFRDSVYGLSGTMTDYEPEEMLCELDSLLFSLVGAFDTSARAVDHILQLSTRGSECGWQYAGKGKWQSRLADPAKELHDYTRAETVMQQLFQVLRWLRNSVHYDALSLTHDEGTYLVTIPRDTEESIRALLRKGHPGWNKDTPGIRALPRGGATASRWLPGTGRRSVTVRRKGSPAPADPLAGQLAIDVRLFIGKIFPASLTALNEIMRLVPLGQIPGYTTALDNPPRVNLPWSFSDTTGHRLRMLYGITELAPACQPEETTG
;
A
#
# COMPACT_ATOMS: atom_id res chain seq x y z
N MET A 1 2.30 4.22 -7.97
CA MET A 1 1.65 2.90 -8.17
C MET A 1 1.21 2.37 -6.83
N PRO A 2 0.02 1.77 -6.68
CA PRO A 2 -0.23 1.01 -5.47
C PRO A 2 0.86 -0.06 -5.38
N ILE A 3 1.37 -0.31 -4.18
CA ILE A 3 2.34 -1.38 -3.98
C ILE A 3 1.71 -2.63 -4.57
N PRO A 4 2.34 -3.34 -5.49
CA PRO A 4 1.84 -4.63 -5.92
C PRO A 4 2.09 -5.64 -4.80
N LEU A 5 1.28 -5.55 -3.77
CA LEU A 5 1.25 -6.54 -2.68
C LEU A 5 0.67 -7.89 -3.15
N TYR A 6 0.60 -8.11 -4.45
CA TYR A 6 0.30 -9.41 -5.06
C TYR A 6 1.43 -10.40 -4.88
N ALA A 7 2.66 -9.89 -4.91
CA ALA A 7 3.78 -10.70 -4.65
C ALA A 7 3.76 -10.99 -3.14
N ARG A 8 3.33 -12.17 -2.78
CA ARG A 8 3.65 -12.69 -1.47
C ARG A 8 5.16 -12.67 -1.36
N PRO A 9 5.75 -12.13 -0.26
CA PRO A 9 7.08 -12.56 0.09
C PRO A 9 7.05 -14.08 -0.03
N ARG A 10 7.96 -14.66 -0.79
CA ARG A 10 7.91 -16.10 -1.07
C ARG A 10 7.82 -16.81 0.27
N LEU A 11 6.81 -17.64 0.44
CA LEU A 11 6.74 -18.47 1.62
C LEU A 11 8.03 -19.29 1.60
N ARG A 12 8.90 -19.05 2.55
CA ARG A 12 10.04 -19.90 2.84
C ARG A 12 9.54 -21.34 2.94
N SER A 13 10.42 -22.29 2.90
CA SER A 13 10.07 -23.67 3.22
C SER A 13 9.05 -23.71 4.36
N PRO A 14 8.08 -24.62 4.38
CA PRO A 14 7.15 -24.77 5.51
C PRO A 14 7.82 -24.88 6.88
N GLN A 15 9.13 -25.13 6.90
CA GLN A 15 9.96 -25.19 8.09
C GLN A 15 10.57 -23.84 8.49
N ASP A 16 10.58 -22.85 7.58
CA ASP A 16 11.12 -21.53 7.88
C ASP A 16 10.00 -20.59 8.32
N PRO A 17 10.21 -19.83 9.42
CA PRO A 17 9.21 -18.91 9.91
C PRO A 17 8.97 -17.78 8.90
N ASN A 18 7.69 -17.44 8.69
CA ASN A 18 7.30 -16.34 7.82
C ASN A 18 7.77 -14.99 8.43
N PRO A 19 8.38 -14.08 7.65
CA PRO A 19 8.82 -12.77 8.14
C PRO A 19 7.70 -11.95 8.81
N PHE A 20 6.46 -12.14 8.41
CA PHE A 20 5.30 -11.44 9.00
C PHE A 20 4.65 -12.19 10.17
N GLU A 21 5.15 -13.37 10.54
CA GLU A 21 4.65 -14.10 11.69
C GLU A 21 4.98 -13.38 13.01
N LYS A 22 3.98 -13.25 13.89
CA LYS A 22 4.17 -12.66 15.21
C LYS A 22 4.78 -13.71 16.16
N GLY A 23 6.04 -13.55 16.49
CA GLY A 23 6.74 -14.47 17.37
C GLY A 23 8.09 -13.94 17.81
N ARG A 24 8.79 -14.73 18.65
CA ARG A 24 10.20 -14.48 19.02
C ARG A 24 10.97 -15.78 18.91
N PRO A 25 12.14 -15.81 18.23
CA PRO A 25 12.73 -14.67 17.52
C PRO A 25 11.96 -14.33 16.25
N ARG A 26 11.95 -13.04 15.88
CA ARG A 26 11.38 -12.58 14.60
C ARG A 26 12.32 -13.01 13.47
N PRO A 27 11.80 -13.62 12.40
CA PRO A 27 12.64 -13.89 11.24
C PRO A 27 13.00 -12.58 10.55
N PRO A 28 14.26 -12.37 10.17
CA PRO A 28 14.65 -11.19 9.40
C PRO A 28 14.01 -11.24 8.01
N LEU A 29 13.66 -10.08 7.48
CA LEU A 29 13.27 -9.96 6.08
C LEU A 29 14.52 -10.09 5.20
N ARG A 30 14.53 -11.05 4.27
CA ARG A 30 15.68 -11.32 3.40
C ARG A 30 15.55 -10.55 2.09
N LEU A 31 16.51 -9.67 1.84
CA LEU A 31 16.62 -8.86 0.62
C LEU A 31 17.71 -9.43 -0.28
N PHE A 32 17.45 -9.53 -1.58
CA PHE A 32 18.47 -9.81 -2.58
C PHE A 32 18.50 -8.68 -3.61
N LEU A 33 19.62 -7.98 -3.69
CA LEU A 33 19.74 -6.73 -4.44
C LEU A 33 20.55 -6.93 -5.72
N ASP A 34 20.06 -6.31 -6.78
CA ASP A 34 20.80 -6.19 -8.03
C ASP A 34 22.06 -5.32 -7.87
N GLN A 35 23.13 -5.63 -8.59
CA GLN A 35 24.42 -4.95 -8.52
C GLN A 35 24.31 -3.41 -8.67
N PRO A 36 23.55 -2.84 -9.62
CA PRO A 36 23.45 -1.39 -9.76
C PRO A 36 22.91 -0.67 -8.51
N LEU A 37 22.15 -1.37 -7.67
CA LEU A 37 21.59 -0.80 -6.44
C LEU A 37 22.63 -0.60 -5.34
N MET A 38 23.79 -1.27 -5.42
CA MET A 38 24.83 -1.20 -4.41
C MET A 38 25.73 0.03 -4.55
N SER A 39 25.71 0.68 -5.70
CA SER A 39 26.50 1.89 -5.98
C SER A 39 25.64 3.15 -5.88
N GLY A 40 26.23 4.24 -5.36
CA GLY A 40 25.59 5.54 -5.32
C GLY A 40 25.43 6.12 -3.91
N PRO A 41 24.80 7.30 -3.80
CA PRO A 41 24.61 7.99 -2.53
C PRO A 41 23.65 7.24 -1.62
N VAL A 42 23.91 7.32 -0.31
CA VAL A 42 23.02 6.84 0.74
C VAL A 42 22.24 8.03 1.28
N ASP A 43 20.92 7.94 1.31
CA ASP A 43 20.11 8.99 1.90
C ASP A 43 19.81 8.69 3.38
N GLY A 44 19.84 9.76 4.18
CA GLY A 44 19.80 9.71 5.63
C GLY A 44 18.50 9.21 6.28
N VAL A 45 18.09 7.98 5.94
CA VAL A 45 17.11 7.22 6.76
C VAL A 45 17.90 6.28 7.65
N GLY A 46 17.67 6.35 8.95
CA GLY A 46 18.35 5.49 9.91
C GLY A 46 17.35 4.70 10.75
N VAL A 47 17.78 3.57 11.27
CA VAL A 47 17.02 2.79 12.24
C VAL A 47 17.74 2.77 13.58
N PHE A 48 16.99 2.99 14.64
CA PHE A 48 17.53 3.22 15.96
C PHE A 48 17.83 1.91 16.70
N ARG A 49 19.11 1.64 16.92
CA ARG A 49 19.72 0.99 18.08
C ARG A 49 21.23 1.18 18.00
N GLY A 50 21.69 2.38 18.44
CA GLY A 50 23.12 2.59 18.72
C GLY A 50 24.06 2.74 17.49
N TYR A 51 23.52 2.92 16.28
CA TYR A 51 24.32 3.15 15.10
C TYR A 51 24.51 4.65 14.84
N PRO A 52 25.73 5.10 14.52
CA PRO A 52 25.96 6.48 14.17
C PRO A 52 25.20 6.80 12.88
N PHE A 53 24.36 7.81 12.96
CA PHE A 53 23.70 8.40 11.81
C PHE A 53 24.76 9.13 10.95
N THR A 54 25.04 8.65 9.77
CA THR A 54 25.90 9.32 8.79
C THR A 54 25.04 9.88 7.67
N GLY A 55 24.14 10.79 7.98
CA GLY A 55 23.26 11.38 7.00
C GLY A 55 23.69 12.79 6.64
N GLY A 56 24.40 12.97 5.54
CA GLY A 56 24.39 14.22 4.83
C GLY A 56 23.10 14.28 4.03
N GLY A 57 22.09 15.04 4.51
CA GLY A 57 20.86 15.20 3.76
C GLY A 57 21.12 15.83 2.40
N SER A 58 20.73 15.18 1.32
CA SER A 58 20.65 15.82 0.03
C SER A 58 19.63 16.96 0.09
N THR A 59 19.89 18.07 -0.53
CA THR A 59 18.98 19.22 -0.62
C THR A 59 17.79 18.96 -1.55
N GLY A 60 17.75 17.80 -2.23
CA GLY A 60 16.67 17.37 -3.12
C GLY A 60 15.84 16.22 -2.53
N PHE A 61 14.76 15.87 -3.23
CA PHE A 61 14.01 14.66 -2.91
C PHE A 61 14.85 13.43 -3.19
N PRO A 62 15.04 12.53 -2.22
CA PRO A 62 15.87 11.35 -2.42
C PRO A 62 15.18 10.34 -3.33
N GLU A 63 15.95 9.71 -4.18
CA GLU A 63 15.49 8.60 -4.99
C GLU A 63 15.27 7.35 -4.14
N PRO A 64 14.31 6.47 -4.53
CA PRO A 64 13.98 5.27 -3.77
C PRO A 64 15.19 4.36 -3.50
N ASP A 65 16.12 4.23 -4.44
CA ASP A 65 17.32 3.41 -4.28
C ASP A 65 18.30 4.01 -3.25
N ALA A 66 18.41 5.33 -3.17
CA ALA A 66 19.22 6.00 -2.14
C ALA A 66 18.64 5.78 -0.74
N VAL A 67 17.31 5.83 -0.60
CA VAL A 67 16.62 5.52 0.66
C VAL A 67 16.79 4.03 1.00
N LEU A 68 16.65 3.13 0.03
CA LEU A 68 16.85 1.69 0.21
C LEU A 68 18.25 1.39 0.77
N ARG A 69 19.29 1.99 0.20
CA ARG A 69 20.68 1.80 0.66
C ARG A 69 20.89 2.15 2.13
N SER A 70 20.09 3.06 2.69
CA SER A 70 20.16 3.40 4.11
C SER A 70 19.76 2.26 5.05
N PHE A 71 18.96 1.32 4.56
CA PHE A 71 18.49 0.16 5.32
C PHE A 71 19.38 -1.09 5.22
N LEU A 72 20.36 -1.12 4.31
CA LEU A 72 21.12 -2.35 4.02
C LEU A 72 21.92 -2.91 5.22
N LYS A 73 22.26 -2.06 6.19
CA LYS A 73 22.97 -2.46 7.41
C LYS A 73 22.03 -2.64 8.61
N HIS A 74 20.73 -2.60 8.38
CA HIS A 74 19.77 -2.72 9.46
C HIS A 74 19.69 -4.18 9.96
N PRO A 75 19.74 -4.43 11.28
CA PRO A 75 19.80 -5.78 11.84
C PRO A 75 18.55 -6.64 11.61
N GLU A 76 17.43 -6.04 11.28
CA GLU A 76 16.18 -6.74 10.99
C GLU A 76 16.07 -7.17 9.52
N PHE A 77 17.06 -6.81 8.68
CA PHE A 77 17.13 -7.20 7.29
C PHE A 77 18.39 -8.06 7.05
N GLU A 78 18.19 -9.22 6.46
CA GLU A 78 19.27 -9.99 5.91
C GLU A 78 19.49 -9.57 4.47
N THR A 79 20.59 -8.86 4.22
CA THR A 79 20.86 -8.28 2.90
C THR A 79 21.87 -9.14 2.15
N LEU A 80 21.47 -9.66 0.99
CA LEU A 80 22.30 -10.28 -0.01
C LEU A 80 22.34 -9.37 -1.24
N PHE A 81 23.46 -9.35 -1.97
CA PHE A 81 23.60 -8.52 -3.15
C PHE A 81 24.56 -9.11 -4.18
N VAL A 82 24.28 -8.88 -5.45
CA VAL A 82 25.16 -9.27 -6.55
C VAL A 82 26.42 -8.42 -6.52
N ALA A 83 27.59 -9.06 -6.59
CA ALA A 83 28.88 -8.40 -6.55
C ALA A 83 29.87 -9.09 -7.51
N ASP A 84 30.94 -8.37 -7.88
CA ASP A 84 32.04 -8.92 -8.67
C ASP A 84 33.01 -9.75 -7.82
N ARG A 85 33.03 -9.53 -6.50
CA ARG A 85 33.95 -10.18 -5.54
C ARG A 85 33.25 -10.47 -4.22
N LEU A 86 33.73 -11.49 -3.52
CA LEU A 86 33.27 -11.87 -2.18
C LEU A 86 33.96 -11.07 -1.07
N ASP A 87 34.06 -9.76 -1.20
CA ASP A 87 34.75 -8.92 -0.23
C ASP A 87 33.92 -8.71 1.03
N ASP A 88 32.60 -8.53 0.87
CA ASP A 88 31.67 -8.22 1.95
C ASP A 88 30.74 -9.39 2.28
N VAL A 89 30.28 -9.47 3.54
CA VAL A 89 29.24 -10.41 3.95
C VAL A 89 27.94 -10.05 3.23
N GLY A 90 27.29 -11.06 2.66
CA GLY A 90 26.10 -10.90 1.83
C GLY A 90 26.40 -10.82 0.33
N ALA A 91 27.69 -10.69 -0.08
CA ALA A 91 28.05 -10.71 -1.49
C ALA A 91 27.73 -12.06 -2.14
N VAL A 92 27.12 -11.99 -3.33
CA VAL A 92 26.79 -13.13 -4.20
C VAL A 92 27.51 -12.93 -5.51
N VAL A 93 28.37 -13.87 -5.87
CA VAL A 93 29.17 -13.83 -7.09
C VAL A 93 28.76 -14.99 -7.98
N PHE A 94 28.38 -14.69 -9.21
CA PHE A 94 28.09 -15.71 -10.23
C PHE A 94 29.39 -16.14 -10.92
N GLU A 95 29.60 -17.44 -11.04
CA GLU A 95 30.69 -17.94 -11.84
C GLU A 95 30.42 -17.72 -13.34
N SER A 96 31.44 -17.35 -14.07
CA SER A 96 31.32 -16.98 -15.50
C SER A 96 31.05 -18.17 -16.42
N SER A 97 31.40 -19.38 -15.96
CA SER A 97 31.24 -20.60 -16.74
C SER A 97 30.99 -21.79 -15.79
N PRO A 98 29.97 -22.62 -16.07
CA PRO A 98 29.78 -23.84 -15.30
C PRO A 98 30.94 -24.84 -15.56
N PRO A 99 31.18 -25.76 -14.65
CA PRO A 99 32.04 -26.91 -14.91
C PRO A 99 31.53 -27.67 -16.15
N PRO A 100 32.42 -28.25 -16.97
CA PRO A 100 32.03 -28.90 -18.23
C PRO A 100 31.04 -30.07 -18.10
N ASP A 101 30.96 -30.67 -16.92
CA ASP A 101 30.11 -31.84 -16.64
C ASP A 101 28.88 -31.48 -15.76
N ASP A 102 28.64 -30.20 -15.44
CA ASP A 102 27.56 -29.79 -14.57
C ASP A 102 26.67 -28.75 -15.26
N ASP A 103 25.38 -29.05 -15.40
CA ASP A 103 24.37 -28.10 -15.95
C ASP A 103 23.95 -27.05 -14.90
N ALA A 104 24.50 -27.09 -13.70
CA ALA A 104 24.26 -26.11 -12.66
C ALA A 104 25.19 -24.91 -12.82
N LEU A 105 24.64 -23.68 -12.77
CA LEU A 105 25.45 -22.49 -12.62
C LEU A 105 25.77 -22.30 -11.13
N PRO A 106 27.03 -22.52 -10.70
CA PRO A 106 27.40 -22.26 -9.33
C PRO A 106 27.47 -20.74 -9.08
N PHE A 107 26.98 -20.34 -7.95
CA PHE A 107 27.25 -19.03 -7.38
C PHE A 107 27.77 -19.18 -5.96
N GLN A 108 28.58 -18.24 -5.54
CA GLN A 108 29.18 -18.22 -4.21
C GLN A 108 28.52 -17.14 -3.39
N VAL A 109 28.25 -17.43 -2.12
CA VAL A 109 27.68 -16.48 -1.16
C VAL A 109 28.63 -16.35 0.03
N LYS A 110 29.02 -15.11 0.35
CA LYS A 110 29.78 -14.85 1.56
C LYS A 110 28.85 -14.66 2.75
N THR A 111 28.90 -15.58 3.68
CA THR A 111 28.17 -15.51 4.95
C THR A 111 29.12 -15.17 6.10
N PRO A 112 28.61 -14.81 7.30
CA PRO A 112 29.46 -14.66 8.49
C PRO A 112 30.28 -15.91 8.84
N GLY A 113 29.82 -17.10 8.43
CA GLY A 113 30.48 -18.39 8.65
C GLY A 113 31.49 -18.78 7.57
N GLY A 114 31.65 -17.96 6.52
CA GLY A 114 32.55 -18.24 5.39
C GLY A 114 31.87 -18.20 4.04
N VAL A 115 32.52 -18.75 3.02
CA VAL A 115 31.98 -18.82 1.66
C VAL A 115 31.23 -20.15 1.49
N ASN A 116 29.99 -20.05 1.06
CA ASN A 116 29.16 -21.18 0.70
C ASN A 116 28.97 -21.22 -0.81
N TYR A 117 29.03 -22.45 -1.37
CA TYR A 117 28.70 -22.69 -2.76
C TYR A 117 27.23 -23.09 -2.86
N THR A 118 26.51 -22.48 -3.79
CA THR A 118 25.15 -22.83 -4.11
C THR A 118 25.00 -22.80 -5.63
N GLY A 119 24.14 -23.61 -6.17
CA GLY A 119 23.88 -23.64 -7.60
C GLY A 119 22.39 -23.86 -7.86
N PHE A 120 21.94 -23.47 -9.03
CA PHE A 120 20.63 -23.86 -9.51
C PHE A 120 20.78 -24.86 -10.64
N SER A 121 19.85 -25.83 -10.67
CA SER A 121 19.76 -26.80 -11.76
C SER A 121 19.39 -26.08 -13.07
N SER A 122 20.00 -26.55 -14.16
CA SER A 122 19.82 -26.12 -15.55
C SER A 122 20.23 -24.67 -15.89
N TYR A 123 21.55 -24.50 -15.99
CA TYR A 123 22.16 -23.29 -16.55
C TYR A 123 21.77 -23.06 -18.01
N GLY A 124 21.66 -24.15 -18.80
CA GLY A 124 21.20 -24.10 -20.18
C GLY A 124 19.84 -23.45 -20.31
N GLU A 125 18.87 -23.85 -19.47
CA GLU A 125 17.54 -23.22 -19.47
C GLU A 125 17.61 -21.73 -19.09
N ALA A 126 18.51 -21.33 -18.19
CA ALA A 126 18.67 -19.92 -17.84
C ALA A 126 19.19 -19.09 -19.02
N LEU A 127 20.10 -19.66 -19.82
CA LEU A 127 20.60 -19.01 -21.03
C LEU A 127 19.54 -18.92 -22.13
N GLU A 128 18.79 -20.00 -22.36
CA GLU A 128 17.68 -20.00 -23.31
C GLU A 128 16.61 -18.98 -22.93
N GLU A 129 16.25 -18.92 -21.66
CA GLU A 129 15.33 -17.92 -21.12
C GLU A 129 15.88 -16.50 -21.31
N ALA A 130 17.17 -16.27 -21.01
CA ALA A 130 17.81 -14.98 -21.20
C ALA A 130 17.78 -14.53 -22.67
N ALA A 131 18.07 -15.44 -23.59
CA ALA A 131 17.99 -15.16 -25.04
C ALA A 131 16.55 -14.81 -25.48
N ALA A 132 15.55 -15.55 -24.97
CA ALA A 132 14.14 -15.27 -25.23
C ALA A 132 13.72 -13.90 -24.68
N MET A 133 14.15 -13.55 -23.45
CA MET A 133 13.87 -12.27 -22.83
C MET A 133 14.57 -11.11 -23.56
N ALA A 134 15.83 -11.30 -23.99
CA ALA A 134 16.54 -10.32 -24.81
C ALA A 134 15.78 -9.98 -26.11
N ALA A 135 15.29 -11.01 -26.80
CA ALA A 135 14.52 -10.84 -28.02
C ALA A 135 13.16 -10.16 -27.77
N THR A 136 12.47 -10.55 -26.69
CA THR A 136 11.12 -10.04 -26.36
C THR A 136 11.15 -8.57 -25.95
N HIS A 137 12.13 -8.17 -25.15
CA HIS A 137 12.23 -6.82 -24.57
C HIS A 137 13.21 -5.91 -25.30
N HIS A 138 13.85 -6.40 -26.37
CA HIS A 138 14.85 -5.65 -27.14
C HIS A 138 16.00 -5.10 -26.26
N VAL A 139 16.46 -5.90 -25.32
CA VAL A 139 17.60 -5.59 -24.45
C VAL A 139 18.84 -6.40 -24.87
N GLU A 140 20.01 -5.95 -24.47
CA GLU A 140 21.24 -6.71 -24.72
C GLU A 140 21.22 -8.07 -24.01
N GLU A 141 21.80 -9.10 -24.64
CA GLU A 141 21.82 -10.46 -24.10
C GLU A 141 22.50 -10.53 -22.72
N ALA A 142 23.58 -9.77 -22.53
CA ALA A 142 24.27 -9.67 -21.24
C ALA A 142 23.35 -9.10 -20.16
N GLU A 143 22.55 -8.10 -20.50
CA GLU A 143 21.57 -7.48 -19.59
C GLU A 143 20.43 -8.46 -19.25
N ALA A 144 19.88 -9.14 -20.24
CA ALA A 144 18.84 -10.17 -20.04
C ALA A 144 19.38 -11.32 -19.17
N ARG A 145 20.61 -11.78 -19.45
CA ARG A 145 21.28 -12.82 -18.66
C ARG A 145 21.44 -12.42 -17.20
N ALA A 146 21.92 -11.22 -16.93
CA ALA A 146 22.09 -10.71 -15.56
C ALA A 146 20.75 -10.68 -14.81
N GLY A 147 19.66 -10.25 -15.44
CA GLY A 147 18.33 -10.24 -14.81
C GLY A 147 17.76 -11.63 -14.57
N VAL A 148 17.93 -12.58 -15.50
CA VAL A 148 17.48 -13.97 -15.33
C VAL A 148 18.24 -14.64 -14.19
N LEU A 149 19.56 -14.48 -14.14
CA LEU A 149 20.38 -15.00 -13.05
C LEU A 149 19.99 -14.40 -11.69
N LEU A 150 19.72 -13.11 -11.66
CA LEU A 150 19.27 -12.42 -10.45
C LEU A 150 18.01 -13.07 -9.87
N TYR A 151 16.92 -13.19 -10.62
CA TYR A 151 15.68 -13.71 -10.05
C TYR A 151 15.76 -15.21 -9.75
N ARG A 152 16.47 -15.99 -10.57
CA ARG A 152 16.68 -17.43 -10.29
C ARG A 152 17.50 -17.64 -9.03
N ALA A 153 18.58 -16.88 -8.82
CA ALA A 153 19.34 -16.92 -7.58
C ALA A 153 18.52 -16.44 -6.38
N GLY A 154 17.74 -15.38 -6.53
CA GLY A 154 16.81 -14.93 -5.50
C GLY A 154 15.84 -16.03 -5.05
N ASN A 155 15.38 -16.85 -6.00
CA ASN A 155 14.57 -18.02 -5.70
C ASN A 155 15.32 -19.10 -4.91
N VAL A 156 16.55 -19.41 -5.32
CA VAL A 156 17.39 -20.42 -4.63
C VAL A 156 17.82 -19.95 -3.25
N LEU A 157 18.12 -18.66 -3.11
CA LEU A 157 18.48 -18.03 -1.84
C LEU A 157 17.28 -17.79 -0.93
N GLU A 158 16.07 -18.14 -1.39
CA GLU A 158 14.83 -17.90 -0.65
C GLU A 158 14.66 -16.44 -0.20
N ALA A 159 15.03 -15.51 -1.10
CA ALA A 159 14.86 -14.10 -0.84
C ALA A 159 13.37 -13.75 -0.76
N ASP A 160 13.00 -13.01 0.28
CA ASP A 160 11.64 -12.47 0.41
C ASP A 160 11.42 -11.37 -0.64
N LEU A 161 12.44 -10.54 -0.89
CA LEU A 161 12.41 -9.46 -1.87
C LEU A 161 13.67 -9.52 -2.74
N THR A 162 13.51 -9.76 -4.04
CA THR A 162 14.54 -9.54 -5.05
C THR A 162 14.35 -8.16 -5.64
N VAL A 163 15.31 -7.26 -5.48
CA VAL A 163 15.14 -5.83 -5.82
C VAL A 163 16.01 -5.45 -7.01
N THR A 164 15.40 -4.81 -8.01
CA THR A 164 16.07 -4.40 -9.24
C THR A 164 15.49 -3.11 -9.81
N CYS A 165 16.28 -2.39 -10.60
CA CYS A 165 15.83 -1.28 -11.44
C CYS A 165 15.61 -1.69 -12.91
N ARG A 166 15.74 -2.97 -13.27
CA ARG A 166 15.57 -3.46 -14.65
C ARG A 166 14.09 -3.41 -15.03
N GLU A 167 13.69 -2.41 -15.81
CA GLU A 167 12.28 -2.19 -16.18
C GLU A 167 11.66 -3.40 -16.88
N TRP A 168 12.40 -4.06 -17.76
CA TRP A 168 11.91 -5.24 -18.46
C TRP A 168 11.59 -6.40 -17.51
N LEU A 169 12.45 -6.63 -16.50
CA LEU A 169 12.24 -7.67 -15.49
C LEU A 169 11.06 -7.34 -14.57
N LEU A 170 10.86 -6.06 -14.29
CA LEU A 170 9.69 -5.58 -13.54
C LEU A 170 8.40 -5.69 -14.37
N ALA A 171 8.47 -5.59 -15.68
CA ALA A 171 7.31 -5.75 -16.58
C ALA A 171 6.86 -7.22 -16.71
N GLU A 172 7.80 -8.17 -16.66
CA GLU A 172 7.54 -9.62 -16.75
C GLU A 172 6.95 -10.24 -15.47
N ARG A 173 6.67 -9.44 -14.46
CA ARG A 173 6.06 -9.92 -13.20
C ARG A 173 4.71 -10.60 -13.46
N GLY A 174 4.75 -11.84 -13.88
CA GLY A 174 3.57 -12.69 -13.96
C GLY A 174 3.20 -13.31 -12.60
N PRO A 175 1.96 -13.79 -12.44
CA PRO A 175 1.48 -14.33 -11.16
C PRO A 175 2.22 -15.58 -10.67
N ARG A 176 3.08 -16.18 -11.47
CA ARG A 176 3.67 -17.50 -11.16
C ARG A 176 5.20 -17.56 -11.07
N HIS A 177 5.95 -16.71 -11.74
CA HIS A 177 7.40 -16.88 -11.87
C HIS A 177 8.25 -15.79 -11.20
N LEU A 178 7.82 -14.55 -11.18
CA LEU A 178 8.60 -13.42 -10.67
C LEU A 178 7.93 -12.72 -9.48
N ALA A 179 7.20 -13.46 -8.67
CA ALA A 179 6.38 -12.91 -7.57
C ALA A 179 7.20 -12.18 -6.50
N SER A 180 8.51 -12.45 -6.41
CA SER A 180 9.42 -11.83 -5.44
C SER A 180 10.28 -10.71 -6.00
N VAL A 181 10.06 -10.28 -7.27
CA VAL A 181 10.85 -9.20 -7.91
C VAL A 181 10.16 -7.84 -7.74
N PHE A 182 10.88 -6.87 -7.22
CA PHE A 182 10.37 -5.55 -6.83
C PHE A 182 11.27 -4.42 -7.30
N SER A 183 10.69 -3.27 -7.58
CA SER A 183 11.44 -2.02 -7.69
C SER A 183 11.89 -1.54 -6.30
N PRO A 184 12.89 -0.64 -6.20
CA PRO A 184 13.30 -0.05 -4.92
C PRO A 184 12.15 0.60 -4.15
N ALA A 185 11.24 1.29 -4.84
CA ALA A 185 10.07 1.92 -4.21
C ALA A 185 9.10 0.89 -3.61
N GLU A 186 8.87 -0.20 -4.30
CA GLU A 186 8.02 -1.29 -3.83
C GLU A 186 8.66 -2.05 -2.67
N ALA A 187 9.97 -2.31 -2.77
CA ALA A 187 10.74 -2.93 -1.68
C ALA A 187 10.68 -2.07 -0.41
N LEU A 188 10.88 -0.75 -0.52
CA LEU A 188 10.77 0.19 0.61
C LEU A 188 9.39 0.14 1.26
N ALA A 189 8.35 0.06 0.48
CA ALA A 189 6.99 -0.03 0.99
C ALA A 189 6.75 -1.33 1.79
N LEU A 190 7.27 -2.47 1.30
CA LEU A 190 7.18 -3.76 1.99
C LEU A 190 8.08 -3.80 3.23
N MET A 191 9.28 -3.25 3.16
CA MET A 191 10.17 -3.09 4.31
C MET A 191 9.51 -2.19 5.38
N GLY A 192 8.90 -1.08 4.96
CA GLY A 192 8.15 -0.20 5.84
C GLY A 192 6.94 -0.91 6.49
N LEU A 193 6.23 -1.75 5.73
CA LEU A 193 5.16 -2.59 6.27
C LEU A 193 5.70 -3.56 7.32
N TYR A 194 6.79 -4.27 7.03
CA TYR A 194 7.45 -5.18 7.96
C TYR A 194 7.83 -4.48 9.27
N LEU A 195 8.48 -3.32 9.17
CA LEU A 195 8.87 -2.53 10.35
C LEU A 195 7.66 -2.11 11.18
N ARG A 196 6.59 -1.63 10.56
CA ARG A 196 5.37 -1.22 11.26
C ARG A 196 4.59 -2.38 11.84
N TRP A 197 4.54 -3.50 11.14
CA TRP A 197 3.88 -4.71 11.60
C TRP A 197 4.50 -5.26 12.88
N HIS A 198 5.83 -5.20 12.95
CA HIS A 198 6.59 -5.62 14.13
C HIS A 198 6.84 -4.50 15.14
N GLU A 199 6.22 -3.33 14.95
CA GLU A 199 6.36 -2.16 15.82
C GLU A 199 7.82 -1.72 16.03
N LEU A 200 8.63 -1.87 14.99
CA LEU A 200 10.04 -1.50 15.00
C LEU A 200 10.20 0.03 14.82
N PRO A 201 11.03 0.67 15.63
CA PRO A 201 11.25 2.10 15.50
C PRO A 201 12.04 2.43 14.23
N VAL A 202 11.58 3.42 13.50
CA VAL A 202 12.26 3.96 12.31
C VAL A 202 12.58 5.43 12.55
N ILE A 203 13.80 5.85 12.22
CA ILE A 203 14.15 7.27 12.16
C ILE A 203 14.13 7.69 10.70
N VAL A 204 13.43 8.78 10.43
CA VAL A 204 13.32 9.35 9.09
C VAL A 204 13.81 10.79 9.13
N GLY A 205 14.89 11.08 8.37
CA GLY A 205 15.52 12.40 8.36
C GLY A 205 16.23 12.73 9.68
N GLY A 206 17.37 13.30 9.75
CA GLY A 206 18.27 13.53 10.89
C GLY A 206 17.70 14.02 12.24
N GLU A 207 16.42 14.05 12.41
CA GLU A 207 15.75 14.37 13.66
C GLU A 207 15.58 13.11 14.49
N ALA A 208 16.24 13.04 15.63
CA ALA A 208 16.21 11.94 16.59
C ALA A 208 14.86 11.86 17.35
N ALA A 209 13.75 11.96 16.65
CA ALA A 209 12.46 11.73 17.25
C ALA A 209 12.24 10.22 17.38
N ARG A 210 12.12 9.74 18.61
CA ARG A 210 11.58 8.39 18.88
C ARG A 210 10.13 8.37 18.42
N TRP A 211 9.91 7.87 17.23
CA TRP A 211 8.60 7.88 16.63
C TRP A 211 7.75 6.76 17.19
N HIS A 212 6.75 7.14 17.92
CA HIS A 212 5.70 6.19 18.28
C HIS A 212 4.93 5.81 17.00
N PRO A 213 4.56 4.54 16.79
CA PRO A 213 3.81 4.10 15.59
C PRO A 213 2.58 4.95 15.27
N THR A 214 1.90 5.46 16.30
CA THR A 214 0.77 6.37 16.13
C THR A 214 1.18 7.71 15.50
N ALA A 215 2.30 8.31 15.92
CA ALA A 215 2.79 9.56 15.35
C ALA A 215 3.18 9.37 13.88
N MET A 216 3.84 8.26 13.54
CA MET A 216 4.18 7.92 12.15
C MET A 216 2.94 7.80 11.26
N ARG A 217 1.85 7.19 11.76
CA ARG A 217 0.59 7.07 11.00
C ARG A 217 -0.08 8.43 10.77
N HIS A 218 -0.08 9.29 11.77
CA HIS A 218 -0.59 10.66 11.61
C HIS A 218 0.23 11.45 10.58
N SER A 219 1.54 11.28 10.61
CA SER A 219 2.45 11.90 9.64
C SER A 219 2.24 11.36 8.23
N ALA A 220 2.09 10.04 8.09
CA ALA A 220 1.76 9.43 6.81
C ALA A 220 0.41 9.95 6.28
N ALA A 221 -0.61 10.06 7.14
CA ALA A 221 -1.90 10.62 6.77
C ALA A 221 -1.78 12.09 6.33
N PHE A 222 -1.02 12.88 7.06
CA PHE A 222 -0.74 14.28 6.72
C PHE A 222 -0.04 14.40 5.36
N THR A 223 1.05 13.66 5.15
CA THR A 223 1.82 13.70 3.91
C THR A 223 1.09 13.10 2.70
N ALA A 224 0.16 12.19 2.95
CA ALA A 224 -0.69 11.61 1.89
C ALA A 224 -1.76 12.58 1.37
N MET A 225 -2.03 13.64 2.11
CA MET A 225 -3.10 14.60 1.79
C MET A 225 -2.57 16.04 1.90
N PRO A 226 -1.80 16.53 0.94
CA PRO A 226 -1.17 17.86 1.00
C PRO A 226 -2.17 19.01 1.16
N ALA A 227 -3.42 18.87 0.68
CA ALA A 227 -4.45 19.87 0.90
C ALA A 227 -4.89 20.01 2.37
N PHE A 228 -4.58 19.02 3.21
CA PHE A 228 -4.95 19.05 4.63
C PHE A 228 -4.25 20.16 5.41
N GLU A 229 -3.05 20.57 5.02
CA GLU A 229 -2.34 21.66 5.66
C GLU A 229 -3.16 22.96 5.60
N ARG A 230 -3.70 23.30 4.43
CA ARG A 230 -4.56 24.47 4.24
C ARG A 230 -5.84 24.39 5.08
N TRP A 231 -6.44 23.22 5.19
CA TRP A 231 -7.59 23.00 6.06
C TRP A 231 -7.27 23.20 7.53
N ASN A 232 -6.12 22.76 7.97
CA ASN A 232 -5.67 22.94 9.34
C ASN A 232 -5.40 24.41 9.65
N GLN A 233 -4.80 25.16 8.73
CA GLN A 233 -4.62 26.61 8.84
C GLN A 233 -5.97 27.35 8.87
N ALA A 234 -6.92 26.92 8.03
CA ALA A 234 -8.28 27.47 8.03
C ALA A 234 -9.01 27.26 9.36
N GLY A 235 -8.86 26.08 9.96
CA GLY A 235 -9.44 25.78 11.28
C GLY A 235 -8.92 26.69 12.37
N ARG A 236 -7.62 26.99 12.35
CA ARG A 236 -6.99 27.93 13.30
C ARG A 236 -7.42 29.36 13.08
N ALA A 237 -7.39 29.84 11.83
CA ALA A 237 -7.85 31.17 11.50
C ALA A 237 -9.31 31.40 11.96
N TRP A 238 -10.15 30.39 11.77
CA TRP A 238 -11.53 30.42 12.26
C TRP A 238 -11.59 30.53 13.78
N HIS A 239 -10.83 29.68 14.50
CA HIS A 239 -10.76 29.72 15.97
C HIS A 239 -10.24 31.05 16.49
N ASP A 240 -9.15 31.56 15.92
CA ASP A 240 -8.52 32.82 16.37
C ASP A 240 -9.46 34.02 16.27
N ILE A 241 -10.35 34.03 15.28
CA ILE A 241 -11.29 35.13 15.05
C ILE A 241 -12.62 34.93 15.78
N THR A 242 -13.15 33.69 15.78
CA THR A 242 -14.51 33.45 16.28
C THR A 242 -14.55 32.83 17.67
N GLY A 243 -13.43 32.27 18.15
CA GLY A 243 -13.38 31.47 19.36
C GLY A 243 -13.99 30.05 19.19
N ASP A 244 -14.47 29.68 17.99
CA ASP A 244 -15.11 28.40 17.73
C ASP A 244 -14.07 27.34 17.32
N LEU A 245 -13.95 26.29 18.11
CA LEU A 245 -13.04 25.16 17.92
C LEU A 245 -13.60 24.05 17.03
N THR A 246 -14.80 24.20 16.50
CA THR A 246 -15.50 23.11 15.78
C THR A 246 -14.71 22.62 14.58
N LEU A 247 -14.22 23.52 13.75
CA LEU A 247 -13.46 23.16 12.55
C LEU A 247 -12.12 22.49 12.92
N GLU A 248 -11.43 22.98 13.93
CA GLU A 248 -10.17 22.38 14.42
C GLU A 248 -10.40 20.96 14.94
N LYS A 249 -11.45 20.73 15.73
CA LYS A 249 -11.84 19.38 16.22
C LYS A 249 -12.21 18.46 15.06
N LEU A 250 -12.90 18.94 14.05
CA LEU A 250 -13.22 18.17 12.84
C LEU A 250 -11.94 17.78 12.10
N ASN A 251 -11.00 18.70 11.94
CA ASN A 251 -9.71 18.43 11.29
C ASN A 251 -8.90 17.38 12.04
N GLN A 252 -8.81 17.47 13.37
CA GLN A 252 -8.15 16.47 14.22
C GLN A 252 -8.83 15.10 14.10
N THR A 253 -10.16 15.07 14.13
CA THR A 253 -10.95 13.84 13.98
C THR A 253 -10.72 13.21 12.61
N TYR A 254 -10.71 14.02 11.58
CA TYR A 254 -10.45 13.61 10.20
C TYR A 254 -9.07 12.95 10.07
N LEU A 255 -8.01 13.65 10.50
CA LEU A 255 -6.65 13.14 10.45
C LEU A 255 -6.50 11.84 11.24
N THR A 256 -7.10 11.77 12.42
CA THR A 256 -7.09 10.56 13.26
C THR A 256 -7.76 9.38 12.56
N ARG A 257 -8.87 9.59 11.85
CA ARG A 257 -9.56 8.52 11.10
C ARG A 257 -8.70 8.00 9.95
N VAL A 258 -8.06 8.89 9.20
CA VAL A 258 -7.14 8.48 8.13
C VAL A 258 -5.91 7.76 8.70
N ALA A 259 -5.34 8.24 9.80
CA ALA A 259 -4.24 7.56 10.49
C ALA A 259 -4.63 6.15 10.98
N ARG A 260 -5.87 5.97 11.48
CA ARG A 260 -6.42 4.65 11.81
C ARG A 260 -6.59 3.77 10.57
N ALA A 261 -7.05 4.35 9.46
CA ALA A 261 -7.17 3.61 8.21
C ALA A 261 -5.81 3.05 7.73
N PHE A 262 -4.71 3.80 7.89
CA PHE A 262 -3.36 3.27 7.67
C PHE A 262 -3.03 2.09 8.58
N LYS A 263 -3.39 2.16 9.87
CA LYS A 263 -3.19 1.05 10.81
C LYS A 263 -3.90 -0.21 10.33
N PHE A 264 -5.19 -0.10 10.05
CA PHE A 264 -6.01 -1.25 9.68
C PHE A 264 -5.61 -1.83 8.31
N ARG A 265 -5.22 -0.97 7.35
CA ARG A 265 -4.62 -1.42 6.10
C ARG A 265 -3.37 -2.28 6.34
N ASP A 266 -2.44 -1.79 7.15
CA ASP A 266 -1.20 -2.49 7.46
C ASP A 266 -1.49 -3.83 8.19
N SER A 267 -2.49 -3.86 9.09
CA SER A 267 -2.94 -5.09 9.74
C SER A 267 -3.50 -6.11 8.75
N VAL A 268 -4.36 -5.71 7.84
CA VAL A 268 -4.89 -6.63 6.80
C VAL A 268 -3.75 -7.19 5.94
N TYR A 269 -2.79 -6.34 5.55
CA TYR A 269 -1.65 -6.80 4.76
C TYR A 269 -0.75 -7.77 5.52
N GLY A 270 -0.45 -7.49 6.79
CA GLY A 270 0.34 -8.37 7.65
C GLY A 270 -0.35 -9.72 7.83
N LEU A 271 -1.63 -9.72 8.20
CA LEU A 271 -2.43 -10.94 8.36
C LEU A 271 -2.56 -11.73 7.05
N SER A 272 -2.74 -11.07 5.92
CA SER A 272 -2.85 -11.76 4.62
C SER A 272 -1.55 -12.47 4.18
N GLY A 273 -0.42 -12.14 4.78
CA GLY A 273 0.88 -12.80 4.54
C GLY A 273 1.11 -14.06 5.37
N THR A 274 0.43 -14.15 6.54
CA THR A 274 0.72 -15.18 7.57
C THR A 274 -0.34 -16.23 7.72
N MET A 275 -1.44 -16.17 6.95
CA MET A 275 -2.67 -16.86 7.28
C MET A 275 -2.53 -18.34 7.65
N THR A 276 -2.69 -18.60 8.92
CA THR A 276 -3.08 -19.89 9.50
C THR A 276 -4.62 -19.99 9.53
N ASP A 277 -5.17 -21.14 9.90
CA ASP A 277 -6.62 -21.38 9.92
C ASP A 277 -7.43 -20.46 10.87
N TYR A 278 -6.77 -19.68 11.73
CA TYR A 278 -7.39 -18.83 12.76
C TYR A 278 -7.43 -17.32 12.41
N GLU A 279 -6.67 -16.87 11.43
CA GLU A 279 -6.49 -15.45 11.11
C GLU A 279 -7.53 -14.83 10.14
N PRO A 280 -8.36 -15.60 9.39
CA PRO A 280 -9.36 -15.02 8.51
C PRO A 280 -10.36 -14.12 9.23
N GLU A 281 -10.76 -14.46 10.47
CA GLU A 281 -11.70 -13.64 11.26
C GLU A 281 -11.06 -12.33 11.70
N GLU A 282 -9.81 -12.37 12.17
CA GLU A 282 -9.07 -11.17 12.56
C GLU A 282 -8.88 -10.26 11.35
N MET A 283 -8.56 -10.83 10.18
CA MET A 283 -8.41 -10.06 8.96
C MET A 283 -9.72 -9.38 8.52
N LEU A 284 -10.87 -10.06 8.66
CA LEU A 284 -12.18 -9.45 8.39
C LEU A 284 -12.47 -8.31 9.37
N CYS A 285 -12.21 -8.48 10.66
CA CYS A 285 -12.37 -7.42 11.65
C CYS A 285 -11.50 -6.18 11.33
N GLU A 286 -10.28 -6.40 10.86
CA GLU A 286 -9.39 -5.29 10.47
C GLU A 286 -9.86 -4.63 9.16
N LEU A 287 -10.40 -5.41 8.21
CA LEU A 287 -11.01 -4.88 6.99
C LEU A 287 -12.25 -4.04 7.30
N ASP A 288 -13.12 -4.51 8.19
CA ASP A 288 -14.29 -3.77 8.64
C ASP A 288 -13.89 -2.45 9.32
N SER A 289 -12.87 -2.50 10.16
CA SER A 289 -12.32 -1.32 10.84
C SER A 289 -11.71 -0.33 9.85
N LEU A 290 -11.09 -0.82 8.77
CA LEU A 290 -10.58 0.00 7.67
C LEU A 290 -11.74 0.72 6.95
N LEU A 291 -12.77 -0.02 6.56
CA LEU A 291 -13.95 0.53 5.89
C LEU A 291 -14.66 1.57 6.78
N PHE A 292 -14.83 1.27 8.06
CA PHE A 292 -15.40 2.20 9.03
C PHE A 292 -14.58 3.49 9.15
N SER A 293 -13.26 3.39 9.18
CA SER A 293 -12.37 4.54 9.28
C SER A 293 -12.41 5.41 8.04
N LEU A 294 -12.40 4.81 6.84
CA LEU A 294 -12.50 5.53 5.58
C LEU A 294 -13.84 6.25 5.41
N VAL A 295 -14.97 5.54 5.62
CA VAL A 295 -16.31 6.15 5.55
C VAL A 295 -16.43 7.28 6.58
N GLY A 296 -15.92 7.06 7.78
CA GLY A 296 -15.90 8.09 8.81
C GLY A 296 -15.05 9.30 8.46
N ALA A 297 -13.96 9.15 7.70
CA ALA A 297 -13.19 10.28 7.18
C ALA A 297 -14.01 11.10 6.16
N PHE A 298 -14.70 10.42 5.23
CA PHE A 298 -15.64 11.09 4.31
C PHE A 298 -16.77 11.82 5.05
N ASP A 299 -17.41 11.19 6.04
CA ASP A 299 -18.46 11.83 6.84
C ASP A 299 -17.94 13.07 7.59
N THR A 300 -16.69 13.00 8.10
CA THR A 300 -16.06 14.12 8.79
C THR A 300 -15.74 15.25 7.81
N SER A 301 -15.25 14.92 6.59
CA SER A 301 -15.01 15.94 5.56
C SER A 301 -16.30 16.66 5.14
N ALA A 302 -17.41 15.94 5.01
CA ALA A 302 -18.70 16.56 4.71
C ALA A 302 -19.13 17.56 5.79
N ARG A 303 -18.95 17.21 7.07
CA ARG A 303 -19.26 18.12 8.19
C ARG A 303 -18.34 19.34 8.23
N ALA A 304 -17.07 19.17 7.90
CA ALA A 304 -16.14 20.30 7.81
C ALA A 304 -16.52 21.24 6.66
N VAL A 305 -16.88 20.70 5.48
CA VAL A 305 -17.40 21.48 4.35
C VAL A 305 -18.67 22.23 4.73
N ASP A 306 -19.61 21.55 5.39
CA ASP A 306 -20.86 22.16 5.85
C ASP A 306 -20.60 23.33 6.81
N HIS A 307 -19.65 23.15 7.73
CA HIS A 307 -19.28 24.19 8.69
C HIS A 307 -18.58 25.36 8.03
N ILE A 308 -17.65 25.12 7.10
CA ILE A 308 -16.94 26.17 6.35
C ILE A 308 -17.91 27.01 5.52
N LEU A 309 -18.82 26.36 4.81
CA LEU A 309 -19.74 26.98 3.86
C LEU A 309 -21.09 27.37 4.48
N GLN A 310 -21.33 27.09 5.76
CA GLN A 310 -22.57 27.37 6.47
C GLN A 310 -23.83 26.88 5.73
N LEU A 311 -23.79 25.64 5.22
CA LEU A 311 -24.81 25.13 4.30
C LEU A 311 -26.05 24.58 4.96
N SER A 312 -25.95 23.98 6.13
CA SER A 312 -27.05 23.28 6.76
C SER A 312 -27.45 23.87 8.10
N THR A 313 -28.65 23.54 8.48
CA THR A 313 -29.18 23.87 9.81
C THR A 313 -29.11 22.67 10.76
N ARG A 314 -28.90 21.47 10.25
CA ARG A 314 -28.87 20.22 11.04
C ARG A 314 -27.77 19.29 10.55
N GLY A 315 -26.87 18.89 11.44
CA GLY A 315 -25.76 17.98 11.14
C GLY A 315 -26.17 16.61 10.60
N SER A 316 -27.43 16.18 10.79
CA SER A 316 -27.99 14.94 10.21
C SER A 316 -28.32 15.05 8.72
N GLU A 317 -28.38 16.25 8.17
CA GLU A 317 -28.68 16.51 6.76
C GLU A 317 -27.42 16.63 5.91
N CYS A 318 -26.24 16.69 6.56
CA CYS A 318 -24.95 16.83 5.94
C CYS A 318 -24.34 15.46 5.66
N GLY A 319 -23.89 15.21 4.42
CA GLY A 319 -23.18 13.99 4.07
C GLY A 319 -23.18 13.68 2.57
N TRP A 320 -22.08 13.08 2.10
CA TRP A 320 -21.93 12.67 0.69
C TRP A 320 -22.94 11.61 0.23
N GLN A 321 -23.59 10.92 1.18
CA GLN A 321 -24.67 9.96 0.89
C GLN A 321 -25.89 10.58 0.21
N TYR A 322 -26.05 11.88 0.28
CA TYR A 322 -27.18 12.61 -0.29
C TYR A 322 -26.88 13.18 -1.69
N ALA A 323 -25.78 12.73 -2.32
CA ALA A 323 -25.42 13.16 -3.66
C ALA A 323 -26.57 12.99 -4.67
N GLY A 324 -26.93 14.06 -5.32
CA GLY A 324 -28.00 14.11 -6.32
C GLY A 324 -29.45 14.03 -5.77
N LYS A 325 -29.64 13.87 -4.44
CA LYS A 325 -31.00 13.71 -3.85
C LYS A 325 -31.26 14.63 -2.67
N GLY A 326 -30.24 15.24 -2.09
CA GLY A 326 -30.35 15.99 -0.85
C GLY A 326 -30.27 17.51 -1.05
N LYS A 327 -31.02 18.24 -0.22
CA LYS A 327 -30.96 19.71 -0.18
C LYS A 327 -29.55 20.22 0.15
N TRP A 328 -28.78 19.48 0.95
CA TRP A 328 -27.43 19.87 1.34
C TRP A 328 -26.49 19.95 0.14
N GLN A 329 -26.47 18.92 -0.71
CA GLN A 329 -25.59 18.92 -1.86
C GLN A 329 -25.98 19.96 -2.93
N SER A 330 -27.28 20.21 -3.13
CA SER A 330 -27.71 21.28 -4.04
C SER A 330 -27.27 22.67 -3.57
N ARG A 331 -27.08 22.87 -2.27
CA ARG A 331 -26.55 24.10 -1.70
C ARG A 331 -25.05 24.30 -1.93
N LEU A 332 -24.31 23.23 -2.27
CA LEU A 332 -22.89 23.33 -2.66
C LEU A 332 -22.70 24.04 -4.01
N ALA A 333 -23.71 24.00 -4.89
CA ALA A 333 -23.59 24.45 -6.27
C ALA A 333 -23.18 25.93 -6.40
N ASP A 334 -23.71 26.81 -5.55
CA ASP A 334 -23.40 28.23 -5.58
C ASP A 334 -22.06 28.58 -4.94
N PRO A 335 -21.81 28.20 -3.65
CA PRO A 335 -20.58 28.61 -2.97
C PRO A 335 -19.34 27.78 -3.36
N ALA A 336 -19.52 26.56 -3.92
CA ALA A 336 -18.44 25.64 -4.24
C ALA A 336 -18.76 24.78 -5.46
N LYS A 337 -18.93 25.41 -6.61
CA LYS A 337 -19.32 24.74 -7.87
C LYS A 337 -18.41 23.57 -8.24
N GLU A 338 -17.09 23.74 -8.19
CA GLU A 338 -16.14 22.69 -8.54
C GLU A 338 -16.25 21.49 -7.59
N LEU A 339 -16.42 21.72 -6.31
CA LEU A 339 -16.65 20.67 -5.32
C LEU A 339 -18.00 19.97 -5.57
N HIS A 340 -19.04 20.73 -5.89
CA HIS A 340 -20.34 20.17 -6.25
C HIS A 340 -20.22 19.25 -7.46
N ASP A 341 -19.57 19.69 -8.53
CA ASP A 341 -19.38 18.92 -9.76
C ASP A 341 -18.54 17.67 -9.52
N TYR A 342 -17.54 17.74 -8.65
CA TYR A 342 -16.70 16.61 -8.26
C TYR A 342 -17.45 15.55 -7.42
N THR A 343 -18.40 15.97 -6.58
CA THR A 343 -19.08 15.10 -5.60
C THR A 343 -20.51 14.70 -5.98
N ARG A 344 -21.03 15.18 -7.13
CA ARG A 344 -22.37 14.82 -7.60
C ARG A 344 -22.50 13.33 -7.94
N ALA A 345 -23.73 12.83 -8.07
CA ALA A 345 -24.01 11.47 -8.50
C ALA A 345 -23.25 11.12 -9.80
N GLU A 346 -22.86 9.86 -9.93
CA GLU A 346 -22.14 9.29 -11.10
C GLU A 346 -20.65 9.66 -11.23
N THR A 347 -20.12 10.57 -10.40
CA THR A 347 -18.68 10.82 -10.39
C THR A 347 -17.92 9.64 -9.77
N VAL A 348 -16.62 9.52 -10.13
CA VAL A 348 -15.73 8.49 -9.56
C VAL A 348 -15.68 8.58 -8.04
N MET A 349 -15.61 9.81 -7.50
CA MET A 349 -15.63 10.06 -6.06
C MET A 349 -16.91 9.52 -5.42
N GLN A 350 -18.06 9.83 -5.99
CA GLN A 350 -19.34 9.40 -5.43
C GLN A 350 -19.53 7.88 -5.51
N GLN A 351 -19.10 7.26 -6.60
CA GLN A 351 -19.12 5.80 -6.74
C GLN A 351 -18.22 5.13 -5.71
N LEU A 352 -17.00 5.65 -5.49
CA LEU A 352 -16.09 5.17 -4.45
C LEU A 352 -16.75 5.25 -3.06
N PHE A 353 -17.28 6.42 -2.71
CA PHE A 353 -17.94 6.60 -1.41
C PHE A 353 -19.13 5.66 -1.22
N GLN A 354 -19.95 5.46 -2.25
CA GLN A 354 -21.09 4.53 -2.19
C GLN A 354 -20.62 3.08 -1.97
N VAL A 355 -19.58 2.64 -2.68
CA VAL A 355 -18.99 1.32 -2.49
C VAL A 355 -18.51 1.13 -1.05
N LEU A 356 -17.72 2.06 -0.53
CA LEU A 356 -17.24 2.02 0.85
C LEU A 356 -18.39 1.98 1.86
N ARG A 357 -19.40 2.82 1.63
CA ARG A 357 -20.58 2.89 2.51
C ARG A 357 -21.39 1.60 2.49
N TRP A 358 -21.62 1.02 1.32
CA TRP A 358 -22.36 -0.24 1.21
C TRP A 358 -21.62 -1.39 1.88
N LEU A 359 -20.32 -1.51 1.62
CA LEU A 359 -19.50 -2.53 2.27
C LEU A 359 -19.48 -2.34 3.78
N ARG A 360 -19.33 -1.12 4.28
CA ARG A 360 -19.41 -0.83 5.72
C ARG A 360 -20.80 -1.16 6.29
N ASN A 361 -21.85 -0.88 5.56
CA ASN A 361 -23.20 -1.18 6.02
C ASN A 361 -23.51 -2.68 5.98
N SER A 362 -22.98 -3.42 5.00
CA SER A 362 -23.17 -4.86 4.92
C SER A 362 -22.61 -5.60 6.14
N VAL A 363 -21.54 -5.06 6.76
CA VAL A 363 -21.02 -5.59 8.03
C VAL A 363 -22.06 -5.64 9.15
N HIS A 364 -23.07 -4.76 9.12
CA HIS A 364 -24.15 -4.76 10.11
C HIS A 364 -25.26 -5.79 9.86
N TYR A 365 -25.38 -6.27 8.61
CA TYR A 365 -26.47 -7.16 8.20
C TYR A 365 -25.99 -8.51 7.69
N ASP A 366 -24.90 -8.49 6.91
CA ASP A 366 -24.24 -9.66 6.35
C ASP A 366 -22.74 -9.42 6.43
N ALA A 367 -22.06 -10.11 7.33
CA ALA A 367 -20.61 -10.01 7.42
C ALA A 367 -19.98 -10.26 6.05
N LEU A 368 -18.98 -9.43 5.67
CA LEU A 368 -18.15 -9.74 4.52
C LEU A 368 -17.63 -11.16 4.68
N SER A 369 -17.75 -11.99 3.66
CA SER A 369 -17.27 -13.35 3.73
C SER A 369 -15.99 -13.51 2.96
N LEU A 370 -15.07 -14.31 3.51
CA LEU A 370 -13.88 -14.74 2.85
C LEU A 370 -14.07 -16.13 2.26
N THR A 371 -13.64 -16.27 1.03
CA THR A 371 -13.54 -17.56 0.35
C THR A 371 -12.07 -17.81 0.06
N HIS A 372 -11.61 -19.02 0.33
CA HIS A 372 -10.26 -19.42 -0.01
C HIS A 372 -10.28 -20.20 -1.32
N ASP A 373 -9.46 -19.79 -2.28
CA ASP A 373 -9.32 -20.45 -3.56
C ASP A 373 -7.86 -20.44 -4.01
N GLU A 374 -7.30 -21.61 -4.30
CA GLU A 374 -5.90 -21.81 -4.72
C GLU A 374 -4.86 -21.06 -3.86
N GLY A 375 -5.00 -21.08 -2.55
CA GLY A 375 -4.08 -20.38 -1.64
C GLY A 375 -4.29 -18.87 -1.54
N THR A 376 -5.38 -18.33 -2.11
CA THR A 376 -5.72 -16.91 -2.09
C THR A 376 -7.00 -16.68 -1.32
N TYR A 377 -7.02 -15.66 -0.45
CA TYR A 377 -8.23 -15.24 0.24
C TYR A 377 -8.98 -14.19 -0.56
N LEU A 378 -10.21 -14.49 -0.87
CA LEU A 378 -11.08 -13.65 -1.68
C LEU A 378 -12.19 -13.07 -0.81
N VAL A 379 -12.39 -11.77 -0.86
CA VAL A 379 -13.58 -11.10 -0.32
C VAL A 379 -14.71 -11.25 -1.32
N THR A 380 -15.84 -11.79 -0.88
CA THR A 380 -17.06 -11.81 -1.68
C THR A 380 -17.76 -10.47 -1.62
N ILE A 381 -18.07 -9.93 -2.78
CA ILE A 381 -18.74 -8.63 -2.91
C ILE A 381 -20.26 -8.86 -2.98
N PRO A 382 -21.07 -8.16 -2.16
CA PRO A 382 -22.51 -8.22 -2.26
C PRO A 382 -23.00 -7.90 -3.67
N ARG A 383 -24.01 -8.66 -4.17
CA ARG A 383 -24.47 -8.57 -5.57
C ARG A 383 -24.99 -7.20 -5.97
N ASP A 384 -25.65 -6.52 -5.07
CA ASP A 384 -26.21 -5.18 -5.25
C ASP A 384 -25.10 -4.10 -5.38
N THR A 385 -23.89 -4.37 -4.89
CA THR A 385 -22.74 -3.47 -4.99
C THR A 385 -21.79 -3.82 -6.11
N GLU A 386 -21.92 -5.00 -6.72
CA GLU A 386 -20.98 -5.54 -7.71
C GLU A 386 -20.81 -4.63 -8.93
N GLU A 387 -21.93 -4.13 -9.50
CA GLU A 387 -21.87 -3.27 -10.68
C GLU A 387 -21.17 -1.94 -10.38
N SER A 388 -21.44 -1.35 -9.24
CA SER A 388 -20.79 -0.11 -8.80
C SER A 388 -19.30 -0.31 -8.57
N ILE A 389 -18.89 -1.42 -7.98
CA ILE A 389 -17.48 -1.77 -7.80
C ILE A 389 -16.79 -1.95 -9.16
N ARG A 390 -17.42 -2.69 -10.08
CA ARG A 390 -16.88 -2.87 -11.43
C ARG A 390 -16.76 -1.54 -12.18
N ALA A 391 -17.70 -0.64 -12.03
CA ALA A 391 -17.66 0.68 -12.63
C ALA A 391 -16.52 1.54 -12.06
N LEU A 392 -16.33 1.53 -10.73
CA LEU A 392 -15.22 2.22 -10.07
C LEU A 392 -13.87 1.69 -10.53
N LEU A 393 -13.72 0.37 -10.55
CA LEU A 393 -12.48 -0.29 -10.95
C LEU A 393 -12.10 0.04 -12.40
N ARG A 394 -13.07 0.16 -13.29
CA ARG A 394 -12.84 0.53 -14.69
C ARG A 394 -12.46 2.00 -14.88
N LYS A 395 -13.20 2.91 -14.24
CA LYS A 395 -13.04 4.36 -14.44
C LYS A 395 -11.86 4.94 -13.66
N GLY A 396 -11.68 4.52 -12.43
CA GLY A 396 -10.68 5.10 -11.53
C GLY A 396 -9.25 4.59 -11.75
N HIS A 397 -9.09 3.46 -12.46
CA HIS A 397 -7.78 2.79 -12.60
C HIS A 397 -7.67 2.13 -13.98
N PRO A 398 -7.04 2.78 -14.95
CA PRO A 398 -6.98 2.32 -16.34
C PRO A 398 -6.49 0.89 -16.57
N GLY A 399 -5.70 0.33 -15.69
CA GLY A 399 -5.24 -1.07 -15.77
C GLY A 399 -6.21 -2.10 -15.16
N TRP A 400 -7.39 -1.67 -14.68
CA TRP A 400 -8.34 -2.56 -14.01
C TRP A 400 -9.59 -2.78 -14.87
N ASN A 401 -9.75 -3.99 -15.35
CA ASN A 401 -10.88 -4.46 -16.14
C ASN A 401 -11.35 -5.84 -15.63
N LYS A 402 -12.34 -6.42 -16.32
CA LYS A 402 -12.87 -7.76 -15.98
C LYS A 402 -11.81 -8.87 -16.03
N ASP A 403 -10.74 -8.66 -16.78
CA ASP A 403 -9.67 -9.63 -17.01
C ASP A 403 -8.48 -9.40 -16.06
N THR A 404 -8.60 -8.43 -15.13
CA THR A 404 -7.53 -8.12 -14.18
C THR A 404 -7.34 -9.31 -13.22
N PRO A 405 -6.10 -9.77 -13.04
CA PRO A 405 -5.83 -10.85 -12.09
C PRO A 405 -6.38 -10.58 -10.70
N GLY A 406 -6.98 -11.59 -10.07
CA GLY A 406 -7.57 -11.48 -8.75
C GLY A 406 -9.04 -11.02 -8.69
N ILE A 407 -9.64 -10.60 -9.81
CA ILE A 407 -11.09 -10.42 -9.90
C ILE A 407 -11.68 -11.59 -10.68
N ARG A 408 -12.58 -12.33 -10.04
CA ARG A 408 -13.25 -13.47 -10.66
C ARG A 408 -14.66 -13.64 -10.13
N ALA A 409 -15.55 -14.16 -10.97
CA ALA A 409 -16.83 -14.67 -10.50
C ALA A 409 -16.60 -16.05 -9.90
N LEU A 410 -17.16 -16.31 -8.74
CA LEU A 410 -17.11 -17.64 -8.11
C LEU A 410 -17.79 -18.67 -9.02
N PRO A 411 -17.22 -19.87 -9.19
CA PRO A 411 -17.72 -20.88 -10.10
C PRO A 411 -19.15 -21.30 -9.75
N ARG A 412 -19.98 -21.53 -10.76
CA ARG A 412 -21.38 -21.97 -10.63
C ARG A 412 -21.49 -23.47 -10.37
N GLY A 413 -20.85 -23.99 -9.39
CA GLY A 413 -21.07 -25.38 -9.00
C GLY A 413 -19.82 -26.11 -8.61
N GLY A 414 -19.82 -26.63 -7.43
CA GLY A 414 -19.10 -27.81 -7.01
C GLY A 414 -17.58 -27.73 -6.88
N ALA A 415 -16.95 -26.62 -7.08
CA ALA A 415 -15.60 -26.44 -6.60
C ALA A 415 -15.66 -26.30 -5.06
N THR A 416 -14.74 -26.93 -4.40
CA THR A 416 -14.58 -26.93 -2.96
C THR A 416 -14.19 -25.55 -2.42
N ALA A 417 -15.05 -24.56 -2.60
CA ALA A 417 -14.89 -23.28 -1.90
C ALA A 417 -15.22 -23.54 -0.44
N SER A 418 -14.22 -23.65 0.41
CA SER A 418 -14.43 -23.70 1.84
C SER A 418 -14.84 -22.30 2.30
N ARG A 419 -16.11 -22.17 2.70
CA ARG A 419 -16.63 -20.94 3.28
C ARG A 419 -16.23 -20.90 4.74
N TRP A 420 -15.54 -19.86 5.14
CA TRP A 420 -15.34 -19.55 6.54
C TRP A 420 -16.56 -18.80 7.07
N LEU A 421 -17.22 -19.35 8.11
CA LEU A 421 -18.37 -18.70 8.74
C LEU A 421 -17.89 -17.99 10.01
N PRO A 422 -18.04 -16.66 10.10
CA PRO A 422 -17.66 -15.91 11.30
C PRO A 422 -18.30 -16.51 12.55
N GLY A 423 -17.56 -16.62 13.63
CA GLY A 423 -18.05 -17.06 14.94
C GLY A 423 -18.19 -18.57 15.15
N THR A 424 -17.99 -19.41 14.14
CA THR A 424 -18.14 -20.87 14.30
C THR A 424 -16.83 -21.64 14.37
N GLY A 425 -15.70 -21.03 14.00
CA GLY A 425 -14.39 -21.70 13.95
C GLY A 425 -14.35 -22.94 13.04
N ARG A 426 -15.38 -23.17 12.24
CA ARG A 426 -15.48 -24.36 11.40
C ARG A 426 -15.47 -24.01 9.92
N ARG A 427 -14.59 -24.67 9.18
CA ARG A 427 -14.73 -24.76 7.72
C ARG A 427 -16.02 -25.51 7.41
N SER A 428 -16.98 -24.89 6.73
CA SER A 428 -18.07 -25.68 6.13
C SER A 428 -17.48 -26.40 4.92
N VAL A 429 -16.97 -27.60 5.13
CA VAL A 429 -16.64 -28.50 4.04
C VAL A 429 -17.96 -29.08 3.56
N THR A 430 -18.40 -28.72 2.36
CA THR A 430 -19.53 -29.37 1.72
C THR A 430 -19.08 -30.78 1.30
N VAL A 431 -19.23 -31.74 2.18
CA VAL A 431 -18.98 -33.15 1.85
C VAL A 431 -20.04 -33.59 0.86
N ARG A 432 -19.65 -33.77 -0.37
CA ARG A 432 -20.52 -34.23 -1.45
C ARG A 432 -20.91 -35.71 -1.21
N ARG A 433 -22.13 -36.00 -0.84
CA ARG A 433 -22.68 -37.36 -0.98
C ARG A 433 -22.86 -37.64 -2.46
N LYS A 434 -22.24 -38.72 -2.94
CA LYS A 434 -22.37 -39.18 -4.33
C LYS A 434 -23.86 -39.41 -4.64
N GLY A 435 -24.45 -38.63 -5.55
CA GLY A 435 -25.83 -38.80 -6.02
C GLY A 435 -26.87 -37.77 -5.56
N SER A 436 -26.54 -36.85 -4.64
CA SER A 436 -27.48 -35.77 -4.31
C SER A 436 -27.24 -34.54 -5.19
N PRO A 437 -28.27 -33.87 -5.72
CA PRO A 437 -28.11 -32.57 -6.36
C PRO A 437 -27.46 -31.63 -5.35
N ALA A 438 -26.39 -30.98 -5.77
CA ALA A 438 -25.75 -29.98 -4.92
C ALA A 438 -26.77 -28.86 -4.63
N PRO A 439 -26.97 -28.45 -3.36
CA PRO A 439 -27.73 -27.24 -3.10
C PRO A 439 -27.07 -26.11 -3.87
N ALA A 440 -27.87 -25.24 -4.48
CA ALA A 440 -27.37 -24.09 -5.22
C ALA A 440 -26.45 -23.29 -4.27
N ASP A 441 -25.17 -23.17 -4.65
CA ASP A 441 -24.23 -22.36 -3.89
C ASP A 441 -24.73 -20.91 -3.92
N PRO A 442 -25.10 -20.32 -2.76
CA PRO A 442 -25.61 -18.95 -2.73
C PRO A 442 -24.59 -17.92 -3.23
N LEU A 443 -23.32 -18.28 -3.27
CA LEU A 443 -22.23 -17.43 -3.77
C LEU A 443 -21.91 -17.66 -5.27
N ALA A 444 -22.56 -18.64 -5.90
CA ALA A 444 -22.31 -18.98 -7.30
C ALA A 444 -22.51 -17.77 -8.23
N GLY A 445 -21.48 -17.43 -8.98
CA GLY A 445 -21.46 -16.29 -9.89
C GLY A 445 -21.30 -14.93 -9.21
N GLN A 446 -21.12 -14.88 -7.89
CA GLN A 446 -20.82 -13.65 -7.16
C GLN A 446 -19.38 -13.19 -7.43
N LEU A 447 -19.18 -11.88 -7.51
CA LEU A 447 -17.84 -11.31 -7.67
C LEU A 447 -17.02 -11.55 -6.41
N ALA A 448 -15.80 -12.04 -6.59
CA ALA A 448 -14.83 -12.20 -5.54
C ALA A 448 -13.53 -11.48 -5.94
N ILE A 449 -12.92 -10.79 -4.99
CA ILE A 449 -11.70 -10.01 -5.19
C ILE A 449 -10.68 -10.39 -4.13
N ASP A 450 -9.43 -10.57 -4.52
CA ASP A 450 -8.32 -10.68 -3.56
C ASP A 450 -8.34 -9.47 -2.62
N VAL A 451 -8.31 -9.71 -1.32
CA VAL A 451 -8.44 -8.64 -0.32
C VAL A 451 -7.33 -7.60 -0.43
N ARG A 452 -6.11 -8.03 -0.79
CA ARG A 452 -4.96 -7.14 -0.94
C ARG A 452 -5.10 -6.25 -2.17
N LEU A 453 -5.55 -6.86 -3.29
CA LEU A 453 -5.86 -6.13 -4.51
C LEU A 453 -6.95 -5.09 -4.28
N PHE A 454 -8.00 -5.48 -3.59
CA PHE A 454 -9.10 -4.60 -3.25
C PHE A 454 -8.61 -3.40 -2.43
N ILE A 455 -7.91 -3.63 -1.32
CA ILE A 455 -7.36 -2.57 -0.47
C ILE A 455 -6.36 -1.73 -1.25
N GLY A 456 -5.48 -2.37 -2.04
CA GLY A 456 -4.49 -1.68 -2.88
C GLY A 456 -5.11 -0.69 -3.88
N LYS A 457 -6.40 -0.84 -4.19
CA LYS A 457 -7.14 0.06 -5.08
C LYS A 457 -8.01 1.06 -4.33
N ILE A 458 -8.80 0.61 -3.36
CA ILE A 458 -9.73 1.51 -2.67
C ILE A 458 -9.03 2.49 -1.75
N PHE A 459 -7.94 2.08 -1.12
CA PHE A 459 -7.26 2.93 -0.14
C PHE A 459 -6.60 4.16 -0.78
N PRO A 460 -5.74 4.05 -1.82
CA PRO A 460 -5.21 5.22 -2.52
C PRO A 460 -6.30 6.07 -3.16
N ALA A 461 -7.30 5.45 -3.79
CA ALA A 461 -8.44 6.18 -4.36
C ALA A 461 -9.19 7.00 -3.32
N SER A 462 -9.35 6.46 -2.09
CA SER A 462 -9.96 7.19 -0.98
C SER A 462 -9.13 8.39 -0.54
N LEU A 463 -7.80 8.22 -0.41
CA LEU A 463 -6.91 9.33 -0.05
C LEU A 463 -6.93 10.44 -1.11
N THR A 464 -6.88 10.05 -2.40
CA THR A 464 -6.99 11.01 -3.51
C THR A 464 -8.31 11.77 -3.47
N ALA A 465 -9.43 11.06 -3.29
CA ALA A 465 -10.74 11.68 -3.23
C ALA A 465 -10.89 12.63 -2.03
N LEU A 466 -10.38 12.23 -0.87
CA LEU A 466 -10.39 13.05 0.34
C LEU A 466 -9.51 14.30 0.20
N ASN A 467 -8.32 14.15 -0.39
CA ASN A 467 -7.44 15.28 -0.67
C ASN A 467 -8.08 16.26 -1.67
N GLU A 468 -8.73 15.74 -2.71
CA GLU A 468 -9.39 16.58 -3.72
C GLU A 468 -10.60 17.31 -3.17
N ILE A 469 -11.41 16.69 -2.30
CA ILE A 469 -12.48 17.38 -1.57
C ILE A 469 -11.89 18.59 -0.84
N MET A 470 -10.80 18.42 -0.10
CA MET A 470 -10.17 19.51 0.65
C MET A 470 -9.63 20.61 -0.26
N ARG A 471 -9.05 20.23 -1.41
CA ARG A 471 -8.50 21.16 -2.39
C ARG A 471 -9.58 22.05 -3.01
N LEU A 472 -10.76 21.49 -3.26
CA LEU A 472 -11.86 22.15 -3.95
C LEU A 472 -12.74 23.04 -3.04
N VAL A 473 -12.55 22.98 -1.72
CA VAL A 473 -13.29 23.87 -0.80
C VAL A 473 -12.73 25.29 -0.88
N PRO A 474 -13.58 26.30 -1.11
CA PRO A 474 -13.15 27.70 -1.19
C PRO A 474 -12.86 28.27 0.21
N LEU A 475 -11.67 28.04 0.73
CA LEU A 475 -11.23 28.46 2.06
C LEU A 475 -11.11 29.99 2.21
N GLY A 476 -11.02 30.73 1.12
CA GLY A 476 -10.98 32.20 1.13
C GLY A 476 -12.22 32.86 1.75
N GLN A 477 -13.31 32.12 1.95
CA GLN A 477 -14.51 32.59 2.65
C GLN A 477 -14.33 32.60 4.18
N ILE A 478 -13.29 31.94 4.69
CA ILE A 478 -13.01 31.88 6.13
C ILE A 478 -12.36 33.20 6.57
N PRO A 479 -12.95 33.92 7.56
CA PRO A 479 -12.37 35.14 8.09
C PRO A 479 -10.93 34.92 8.57
N GLY A 480 -10.00 35.79 8.18
CA GLY A 480 -8.59 35.73 8.58
C GLY A 480 -7.74 34.66 7.89
N TYR A 481 -8.32 33.85 7.01
CA TYR A 481 -7.56 32.79 6.34
C TYR A 481 -6.41 33.32 5.47
N THR A 482 -6.63 34.39 4.71
CA THR A 482 -5.58 35.05 3.90
C THR A 482 -4.44 35.58 4.77
N THR A 483 -4.76 36.22 5.90
CA THR A 483 -3.75 36.70 6.85
C THR A 483 -2.97 35.55 7.48
N ALA A 484 -3.60 34.41 7.72
CA ALA A 484 -2.95 33.21 8.24
C ALA A 484 -2.01 32.57 7.20
N LEU A 485 -2.29 32.70 5.91
CA LEU A 485 -1.40 32.26 4.83
C LEU A 485 -0.15 33.13 4.72
N ASP A 486 -0.31 34.47 4.85
CA ASP A 486 0.79 35.43 4.78
C ASP A 486 1.74 35.31 6.00
N ASN A 487 1.19 34.94 7.13
CA ASN A 487 1.94 34.68 8.37
C ASN A 487 1.59 33.29 8.90
N PRO A 488 2.07 32.22 8.25
CA PRO A 488 1.78 30.88 8.73
C PRO A 488 2.32 30.78 10.16
N PRO A 489 1.47 30.51 11.15
CA PRO A 489 1.96 30.33 12.51
C PRO A 489 2.98 29.20 12.43
N ARG A 490 4.18 29.42 12.98
CA ARG A 490 5.20 28.37 13.13
C ARG A 490 4.68 27.33 14.09
N VAL A 491 3.80 26.49 13.56
CA VAL A 491 3.23 25.43 14.34
C VAL A 491 4.13 24.23 14.19
N ASN A 492 4.92 24.00 15.21
CA ASN A 492 5.50 22.70 15.47
C ASN A 492 4.36 21.71 15.74
N LEU A 493 3.60 21.36 14.71
CA LEU A 493 2.82 20.14 14.82
C LEU A 493 3.84 19.01 15.00
N PRO A 494 3.69 18.17 16.03
CA PRO A 494 4.64 17.08 16.27
C PRO A 494 4.74 16.09 15.08
N TRP A 495 4.01 16.34 14.00
CA TRP A 495 3.95 15.56 12.75
C TRP A 495 4.13 16.41 11.47
N SER A 496 4.41 17.71 11.55
CA SER A 496 4.82 18.48 10.38
C SER A 496 6.31 18.27 10.16
N PHE A 497 6.66 17.64 9.07
CA PHE A 497 8.03 17.37 8.68
C PHE A 497 8.47 18.27 7.54
N SER A 498 9.79 18.34 7.35
CA SER A 498 10.33 18.84 6.09
C SER A 498 9.76 18.01 4.93
N ASP A 499 9.60 18.62 3.77
CA ASP A 499 9.07 17.95 2.57
C ASP A 499 9.85 16.67 2.23
N THR A 500 11.16 16.67 2.45
CA THR A 500 12.02 15.51 2.24
C THR A 500 11.72 14.38 3.21
N THR A 501 11.44 14.67 4.48
CA THR A 501 11.02 13.65 5.46
C THR A 501 9.64 13.11 5.10
N GLY A 502 8.71 13.97 4.69
CA GLY A 502 7.41 13.56 4.20
C GLY A 502 7.51 12.63 2.97
N HIS A 503 8.41 12.93 2.05
CA HIS A 503 8.67 12.10 0.87
C HIS A 503 9.18 10.69 1.25
N ARG A 504 10.14 10.59 2.17
CA ARG A 504 10.62 9.30 2.69
C ARG A 504 9.53 8.49 3.37
N LEU A 505 8.68 9.15 4.16
CA LEU A 505 7.53 8.50 4.77
C LEU A 505 6.55 7.96 3.74
N ARG A 506 6.26 8.71 2.69
CA ARG A 506 5.42 8.23 1.59
C ARG A 506 5.96 6.94 0.99
N MET A 507 7.27 6.86 0.72
CA MET A 507 7.90 5.63 0.23
C MET A 507 7.69 4.46 1.19
N LEU A 508 8.00 4.64 2.48
CA LEU A 508 7.85 3.59 3.49
C LEU A 508 6.40 3.15 3.71
N TYR A 509 5.43 4.02 3.44
CA TYR A 509 4.01 3.69 3.51
C TYR A 509 3.42 3.24 2.16
N GLY A 510 4.22 3.23 1.10
CA GLY A 510 3.76 2.90 -0.25
C GLY A 510 2.68 3.83 -0.75
N ILE A 511 2.78 5.10 -0.39
CA ILE A 511 1.90 6.14 -0.87
C ILE A 511 2.52 6.63 -2.18
N THR A 512 1.84 6.39 -3.28
CA THR A 512 2.22 6.98 -4.57
C THR A 512 2.02 8.48 -4.53
N GLU A 513 2.82 9.21 -5.27
CA GLU A 513 2.63 10.64 -5.44
C GLU A 513 1.19 10.90 -5.88
N LEU A 514 0.45 11.55 -5.03
CA LEU A 514 -0.71 12.30 -5.47
C LEU A 514 -0.14 13.37 -6.40
N ALA A 515 -0.75 13.55 -7.58
CA ALA A 515 -0.34 14.57 -8.52
C ALA A 515 0.01 15.86 -7.76
N PRO A 516 1.14 16.52 -8.05
CA PRO A 516 1.54 17.71 -7.32
C PRO A 516 0.34 18.63 -7.28
N ALA A 517 0.00 19.12 -6.08
CA ALA A 517 -0.99 20.16 -5.95
C ALA A 517 -0.55 21.26 -6.93
N CYS A 518 -1.38 21.58 -7.92
CA CYS A 518 -1.09 22.65 -8.85
C CYS A 518 -0.57 23.83 -8.04
N GLN A 519 0.71 24.18 -8.24
CA GLN A 519 1.20 25.43 -7.71
C GLN A 519 0.19 26.49 -8.19
N PRO A 520 -0.25 27.40 -7.33
CA PRO A 520 -1.07 28.50 -7.79
C PRO A 520 -0.30 29.11 -8.95
N GLU A 521 -0.92 29.16 -10.14
CA GLU A 521 -0.39 29.94 -11.24
C GLU A 521 -0.03 31.29 -10.65
N GLU A 522 1.26 31.62 -10.62
CA GLU A 522 1.71 32.97 -10.37
C GLU A 522 0.95 33.81 -11.39
N THR A 523 -0.08 34.48 -10.95
CA THR A 523 -0.71 35.53 -11.72
C THR A 523 0.37 36.60 -11.90
N THR A 524 1.13 36.47 -12.98
CA THR A 524 1.92 37.55 -13.54
C THR A 524 0.93 38.66 -13.90
N GLY A 525 0.74 39.58 -12.94
CA GLY A 525 0.08 40.85 -13.14
C GLY A 525 0.97 41.84 -13.88
#